data_85099ed8a09cb3ac1c15ad80ba8733ce
#
_entry.id   85099ed8a09cb3ac1c15ad80ba8733ce
#
_cell.length_a   1.000
_cell.length_b   1.000
_cell.length_c   1.000
_cell.angle_alpha   90.00
_cell.angle_beta   90.00
_cell.angle_gamma   90.00
#
_symmetry.space_group_name_H-M   'P 1'
#
loop_
_entity.id
_entity.type
_entity.pdbx_description
1 polymer ?
#
loop_
_entity_poly.entity_id
_entity_poly.type
_entity_poly.pdbx_seq_one_letter_code
_entity_poly.pdbx_strand_id
1 'polypeptide(L)'
;MVKNNKTAIKGLLVLGGVSTLSKKYAKKLLYRHHKQEDRPSILETKFNSQNIYIKNDQDIQLRGILIPKENPQMTVLISHPFGLQAKDMQLYVPYFEDHLPEAQILLIDACAHGQSDGYIRGFGIKDVNDLVCWNKYLLETYGKDHKILMYGKEQGANTILNASGRHVLKNVEAIISDGAYTSPYDIIGYRLEADYKISKYPAISIIARHIKKAVRIDLKENTTKYVRHNDIPTLYFHAKDDDFVPLKMVYPLYNKNRGEKVLFVLKDEKYLYELV
;
A
#
# COMPACT_ATOMS: atom_id res chain seq x y z
N MET A 1 52.39 -16.63 0.87
CA MET A 1 51.57 -15.39 0.70
C MET A 1 50.59 -15.37 -0.47
N VAL A 2 50.41 -16.42 -1.25
CA VAL A 2 49.55 -16.39 -2.48
C VAL A 2 48.12 -16.94 -2.25
N LYS A 3 47.85 -17.67 -1.16
CA LYS A 3 46.49 -18.23 -0.89
C LYS A 3 45.44 -17.20 -0.44
N ASN A 4 45.85 -16.10 0.18
CA ASN A 4 44.89 -15.07 0.67
C ASN A 4 44.27 -14.22 -0.43
N ASN A 5 44.95 -14.02 -1.58
CA ASN A 5 44.42 -13.17 -2.65
C ASN A 5 43.26 -13.80 -3.42
N LYS A 6 43.25 -15.13 -3.62
CA LYS A 6 42.14 -15.78 -4.36
C LYS A 6 40.79 -15.75 -3.61
N THR A 7 40.84 -15.89 -2.28
CA THR A 7 39.64 -15.82 -1.42
C THR A 7 39.10 -14.40 -1.36
N ALA A 8 39.98 -13.42 -1.26
CA ALA A 8 39.59 -11.99 -1.31
C ALA A 8 38.99 -11.60 -2.67
N ILE A 9 39.57 -12.06 -3.79
CA ILE A 9 39.06 -11.82 -5.15
C ILE A 9 37.70 -12.50 -5.36
N LYS A 10 37.52 -13.76 -4.92
CA LYS A 10 36.21 -14.43 -4.97
C LYS A 10 35.16 -13.70 -4.12
N GLY A 11 35.52 -13.26 -2.91
CA GLY A 11 34.64 -12.44 -2.06
C GLY A 11 34.22 -11.13 -2.72
N LEU A 12 35.16 -10.43 -3.38
CA LEU A 12 34.91 -9.21 -4.14
C LEU A 12 33.99 -9.42 -5.36
N LEU A 13 34.19 -10.51 -6.10
CA LEU A 13 33.34 -10.88 -7.25
C LEU A 13 31.92 -11.25 -6.81
N VAL A 14 31.77 -11.98 -5.69
CA VAL A 14 30.44 -12.28 -5.11
C VAL A 14 29.76 -11.00 -4.63
N LEU A 15 30.47 -10.12 -3.93
CA LEU A 15 29.93 -8.83 -3.48
C LEU A 15 29.58 -7.91 -4.65
N GLY A 16 30.39 -7.89 -5.71
CA GLY A 16 30.10 -7.16 -6.94
C GLY A 16 28.86 -7.68 -7.64
N GLY A 17 28.68 -8.98 -7.71
CA GLY A 17 27.48 -9.62 -8.25
C GLY A 17 26.23 -9.29 -7.44
N VAL A 18 26.29 -9.41 -6.10
CA VAL A 18 25.18 -9.03 -5.20
C VAL A 18 24.84 -7.57 -5.35
N SER A 19 25.83 -6.67 -5.44
CA SER A 19 25.59 -5.24 -5.63
C SER A 19 24.86 -4.94 -6.94
N THR A 20 25.28 -5.56 -8.04
CA THR A 20 24.67 -5.35 -9.36
C THR A 20 23.24 -5.87 -9.42
N LEU A 21 22.99 -7.09 -8.91
CA LEU A 21 21.65 -7.68 -8.84
C LEU A 21 20.73 -6.86 -7.93
N SER A 22 21.23 -6.43 -6.77
CA SER A 22 20.44 -5.59 -5.85
C SER A 22 20.04 -4.25 -6.48
N LYS A 23 20.93 -3.61 -7.25
CA LYS A 23 20.61 -2.38 -7.99
C LYS A 23 19.58 -2.62 -9.10
N LYS A 24 19.70 -3.74 -9.83
CA LYS A 24 18.72 -4.13 -10.85
C LYS A 24 17.34 -4.37 -10.23
N TYR A 25 17.32 -5.08 -9.11
CA TYR A 25 16.08 -5.32 -8.36
C TYR A 25 15.47 -4.03 -7.80
N ALA A 26 16.30 -3.13 -7.25
CA ALA A 26 15.85 -1.82 -6.80
C ALA A 26 15.17 -1.01 -7.91
N LYS A 27 15.74 -1.02 -9.12
CA LYS A 27 15.12 -0.36 -10.29
C LYS A 27 13.78 -1.00 -10.66
N LYS A 28 13.67 -2.34 -10.63
CA LYS A 28 12.41 -3.07 -10.90
C LYS A 28 11.32 -2.72 -9.87
N LEU A 29 11.69 -2.59 -8.61
CA LEU A 29 10.74 -2.19 -7.55
C LEU A 29 10.31 -0.72 -7.73
N LEU A 30 11.28 0.16 -8.02
CA LEU A 30 11.08 1.61 -8.03
C LEU A 30 10.28 2.10 -9.23
N TYR A 31 10.61 1.59 -10.41
CA TYR A 31 10.07 2.13 -11.65
C TYR A 31 9.00 1.24 -12.26
N ARG A 32 7.91 1.87 -12.71
CA ARG A 32 6.94 1.25 -13.61
C ARG A 32 7.40 1.46 -15.05
N HIS A 33 7.45 0.39 -15.84
CA HIS A 33 7.85 0.47 -17.24
C HIS A 33 6.66 0.66 -18.19
N HIS A 34 5.49 0.09 -17.85
CA HIS A 34 4.26 0.16 -18.64
C HIS A 34 3.06 0.30 -17.72
N LYS A 35 1.98 0.93 -18.20
CA LYS A 35 0.67 0.88 -17.52
C LYS A 35 0.20 -0.57 -17.41
N GLN A 36 -0.48 -0.90 -16.33
CA GLN A 36 -1.10 -2.21 -16.19
C GLN A 36 -2.25 -2.34 -17.19
N GLU A 37 -2.52 -3.57 -17.62
CA GLU A 37 -3.61 -3.83 -18.55
C GLU A 37 -4.95 -3.52 -17.87
N ASP A 38 -5.78 -2.73 -18.55
CA ASP A 38 -7.10 -2.36 -18.07
C ASP A 38 -8.13 -3.42 -18.53
N ARG A 39 -8.12 -4.58 -17.87
CA ARG A 39 -9.02 -5.69 -18.21
C ARG A 39 -10.44 -5.40 -17.76
N PRO A 40 -11.46 -5.92 -18.47
CA PRO A 40 -12.83 -5.90 -18.00
C PRO A 40 -12.96 -6.51 -16.60
N SER A 41 -13.83 -5.97 -15.77
CA SER A 41 -14.02 -6.40 -14.39
C SER A 41 -15.52 -6.42 -14.04
N ILE A 42 -15.87 -7.01 -12.89
CA ILE A 42 -17.24 -6.95 -12.38
C ILE A 42 -17.68 -5.54 -12.03
N LEU A 43 -16.74 -4.60 -11.87
CA LEU A 43 -17.03 -3.22 -11.53
C LEU A 43 -17.87 -2.54 -12.61
N GLU A 44 -17.50 -2.72 -13.88
CA GLU A 44 -18.25 -2.17 -15.01
C GLU A 44 -19.53 -2.94 -15.30
N THR A 45 -19.51 -4.27 -15.13
CA THR A 45 -20.65 -5.14 -15.54
C THR A 45 -21.75 -5.23 -14.50
N LYS A 46 -21.41 -5.17 -13.20
CA LYS A 46 -22.39 -5.35 -12.10
C LYS A 46 -22.66 -4.07 -11.31
N PHE A 47 -21.69 -3.15 -11.21
CA PHE A 47 -21.76 -2.02 -10.27
C PHE A 47 -21.86 -0.66 -10.94
N ASN A 48 -22.01 -0.58 -12.27
CA ASN A 48 -22.11 0.66 -13.03
C ASN A 48 -21.00 1.66 -12.65
N SER A 49 -19.80 1.16 -12.49
CA SER A 49 -18.66 1.97 -12.09
C SER A 49 -18.22 2.95 -13.19
N GLN A 50 -17.64 4.05 -12.77
CA GLN A 50 -17.08 5.06 -13.67
C GLN A 50 -15.65 5.44 -13.29
N ASN A 51 -14.82 5.69 -14.30
CA ASN A 51 -13.48 6.19 -14.06
C ASN A 51 -13.55 7.69 -13.76
N ILE A 52 -12.90 8.10 -12.67
CA ILE A 52 -12.67 9.50 -12.34
C ILE A 52 -11.18 9.79 -12.28
N TYR A 53 -10.82 11.03 -12.58
CA TYR A 53 -9.43 11.44 -12.66
C TYR A 53 -9.23 12.74 -11.89
N ILE A 54 -8.18 12.76 -11.06
CA ILE A 54 -7.71 13.98 -10.39
C ILE A 54 -6.24 14.21 -10.71
N LYS A 55 -5.75 15.40 -10.45
CA LYS A 55 -4.31 15.69 -10.47
C LYS A 55 -3.79 15.82 -9.05
N ASN A 56 -2.63 15.23 -8.76
CA ASN A 56 -1.95 15.45 -7.50
C ASN A 56 -1.11 16.74 -7.53
N ASP A 57 -0.48 17.09 -6.41
CA ASP A 57 0.34 18.31 -6.26
C ASP A 57 1.54 18.40 -7.23
N GLN A 58 1.88 17.30 -7.91
CA GLN A 58 2.95 17.23 -8.91
C GLN A 58 2.40 17.20 -10.36
N ASP A 59 1.13 17.56 -10.56
CA ASP A 59 0.42 17.55 -11.85
C ASP A 59 0.32 16.13 -12.48
N ILE A 60 0.50 15.07 -11.68
CA ILE A 60 0.36 13.68 -12.12
C ILE A 60 -1.13 13.33 -12.08
N GLN A 61 -1.67 12.80 -13.19
CA GLN A 61 -3.04 12.32 -13.27
C GLN A 61 -3.18 10.98 -12.54
N LEU A 62 -4.08 10.96 -11.55
CA LEU A 62 -4.44 9.77 -10.78
C LEU A 62 -5.83 9.29 -11.22
N ARG A 63 -6.00 7.97 -11.39
CA ARG A 63 -7.29 7.35 -11.68
C ARG A 63 -7.91 6.79 -10.41
N GLY A 64 -9.21 7.03 -10.24
CA GLY A 64 -10.09 6.30 -9.34
C GLY A 64 -11.21 5.63 -10.11
N ILE A 65 -11.75 4.54 -9.58
CA ILE A 65 -12.96 3.87 -10.04
C ILE A 65 -14.03 4.12 -9.00
N LEU A 66 -15.02 4.89 -9.36
CA LEU A 66 -16.14 5.24 -8.49
C LEU A 66 -17.34 4.35 -8.80
N ILE A 67 -17.91 3.73 -7.77
CA ILE A 67 -19.24 3.13 -7.78
C ILE A 67 -20.15 4.14 -7.11
N PRO A 68 -20.91 4.91 -7.90
CA PRO A 68 -21.67 6.05 -7.37
C PRO A 68 -22.93 5.58 -6.64
N LYS A 69 -23.38 6.39 -5.68
CA LYS A 69 -24.71 6.32 -5.07
C LYS A 69 -25.42 7.65 -5.24
N GLU A 70 -26.73 7.64 -5.19
CA GLU A 70 -27.51 8.85 -5.19
C GLU A 70 -27.43 9.51 -3.80
N ASN A 71 -27.01 10.79 -3.75
CA ASN A 71 -26.83 11.57 -2.51
C ASN A 71 -25.99 10.86 -1.42
N PRO A 72 -24.79 10.41 -1.71
CA PRO A 72 -23.99 9.61 -0.78
C PRO A 72 -23.60 10.42 0.46
N GLN A 73 -23.88 9.89 1.65
CA GLN A 73 -23.45 10.48 2.91
C GLN A 73 -22.06 10.02 3.34
N MET A 74 -21.56 8.95 2.71
CA MET A 74 -20.28 8.33 3.01
C MET A 74 -19.61 7.80 1.74
N THR A 75 -18.27 7.80 1.74
CA THR A 75 -17.46 7.08 0.75
C THR A 75 -16.58 6.04 1.44
N VAL A 76 -16.60 4.81 0.93
CA VAL A 76 -15.57 3.81 1.23
C VAL A 76 -14.44 4.00 0.23
N LEU A 77 -13.29 4.50 0.68
CA LEU A 77 -12.10 4.66 -0.15
C LEU A 77 -11.20 3.42 0.01
N ILE A 78 -10.91 2.74 -1.10
CA ILE A 78 -10.14 1.48 -1.13
C ILE A 78 -8.79 1.72 -1.80
N SER A 79 -7.69 1.38 -1.09
CA SER A 79 -6.31 1.50 -1.56
C SER A 79 -5.65 0.12 -1.67
N HIS A 80 -5.08 -0.18 -2.87
CA HIS A 80 -4.57 -1.48 -3.27
C HIS A 80 -3.15 -1.81 -2.75
N PRO A 81 -2.73 -3.11 -2.77
CA PRO A 81 -1.38 -3.58 -2.49
C PRO A 81 -0.34 -3.09 -3.50
N PHE A 82 0.94 -3.22 -3.14
CA PHE A 82 2.06 -2.94 -4.04
C PHE A 82 1.99 -3.80 -5.31
N GLY A 83 2.12 -3.15 -6.47
CA GLY A 83 2.17 -3.82 -7.78
C GLY A 83 0.82 -4.25 -8.34
N LEU A 84 -0.26 -4.12 -7.57
CA LEU A 84 -1.64 -4.29 -8.00
C LEU A 84 -2.25 -2.94 -8.44
N GLN A 85 -3.53 -2.93 -8.75
CA GLN A 85 -4.29 -1.76 -9.19
C GLN A 85 -5.68 -1.75 -8.54
N ALA A 86 -6.40 -0.64 -8.68
CA ALA A 86 -7.75 -0.47 -8.15
C ALA A 86 -8.70 -1.62 -8.53
N LYS A 87 -8.68 -2.07 -9.79
CA LYS A 87 -9.51 -3.19 -10.27
C LYS A 87 -9.26 -4.50 -9.53
N ASP A 88 -8.03 -4.74 -9.06
CA ASP A 88 -7.72 -5.97 -8.33
C ASP A 88 -8.40 -6.02 -6.95
N MET A 89 -8.91 -4.87 -6.48
CA MET A 89 -9.69 -4.77 -5.24
C MET A 89 -11.20 -5.02 -5.45
N GLN A 90 -11.64 -5.41 -6.63
CA GLN A 90 -13.05 -5.61 -6.96
C GLN A 90 -13.77 -6.63 -6.07
N LEU A 91 -13.06 -7.61 -5.50
CA LEU A 91 -13.63 -8.64 -4.64
C LEU A 91 -14.15 -8.09 -3.30
N TYR A 92 -13.68 -6.92 -2.88
CA TYR A 92 -14.15 -6.27 -1.65
C TYR A 92 -15.43 -5.45 -1.83
N VAL A 93 -15.78 -5.13 -3.08
CA VAL A 93 -16.93 -4.28 -3.40
C VAL A 93 -18.25 -4.89 -2.94
N PRO A 94 -18.58 -6.16 -3.24
CA PRO A 94 -19.82 -6.78 -2.78
C PRO A 94 -20.01 -6.68 -1.27
N TYR A 95 -18.95 -6.91 -0.50
CA TYR A 95 -19.02 -6.81 0.95
C TYR A 95 -19.44 -5.41 1.43
N PHE A 96 -18.84 -4.36 0.88
CA PHE A 96 -19.20 -2.99 1.25
C PHE A 96 -20.59 -2.59 0.72
N GLU A 97 -20.99 -3.06 -0.47
CA GLU A 97 -22.35 -2.87 -0.99
C GLU A 97 -23.42 -3.47 -0.09
N ASP A 98 -23.16 -4.68 0.45
CA ASP A 98 -24.11 -5.40 1.30
C ASP A 98 -24.19 -4.81 2.73
N HIS A 99 -23.05 -4.36 3.28
CA HIS A 99 -22.99 -3.89 4.68
C HIS A 99 -23.13 -2.38 4.84
N LEU A 100 -22.85 -1.61 3.78
CA LEU A 100 -22.94 -0.16 3.74
C LEU A 100 -23.66 0.30 2.46
N PRO A 101 -24.90 -0.11 2.22
CA PRO A 101 -25.61 0.10 0.95
C PRO A 101 -25.76 1.57 0.55
N GLU A 102 -25.72 2.50 1.53
CA GLU A 102 -25.83 3.94 1.29
C GLU A 102 -24.46 4.60 1.01
N ALA A 103 -23.36 3.87 1.17
CA ALA A 103 -22.04 4.38 0.87
C ALA A 103 -21.70 4.19 -0.61
N GLN A 104 -21.15 5.22 -1.24
CA GLN A 104 -20.46 5.04 -2.51
C GLN A 104 -19.06 4.43 -2.26
N ILE A 105 -18.50 3.79 -3.29
CA ILE A 105 -17.18 3.15 -3.17
C ILE A 105 -16.22 3.78 -4.18
N LEU A 106 -15.04 4.18 -3.71
CA LEU A 106 -13.97 4.73 -4.53
C LEU A 106 -12.72 3.86 -4.40
N LEU A 107 -12.36 3.14 -5.47
CA LEU A 107 -11.12 2.39 -5.55
C LEU A 107 -10.06 3.26 -6.26
N ILE A 108 -8.90 3.48 -5.64
CA ILE A 108 -7.88 4.38 -6.18
C ILE A 108 -6.67 3.64 -6.70
N ASP A 109 -6.15 4.07 -7.87
CA ASP A 109 -4.82 3.69 -8.34
C ASP A 109 -3.78 4.66 -7.76
N ALA A 110 -2.82 4.14 -7.02
CA ALA A 110 -1.67 4.92 -6.58
C ALA A 110 -0.81 5.39 -7.78
N CYS A 111 -0.04 6.45 -7.61
CA CYS A 111 0.93 6.88 -8.62
C CYS A 111 1.81 5.71 -9.08
N ALA A 112 2.06 5.62 -10.38
CA ALA A 112 2.80 4.51 -11.02
C ALA A 112 2.17 3.11 -10.84
N HIS A 113 0.85 3.03 -10.62
CA HIS A 113 0.06 1.80 -10.62
C HIS A 113 -1.17 1.96 -11.50
N GLY A 114 -1.77 0.85 -11.93
CA GLY A 114 -2.98 0.81 -12.73
C GLY A 114 -2.95 1.78 -13.91
N GLN A 115 -3.98 2.60 -14.02
CA GLN A 115 -4.12 3.63 -15.06
C GLN A 115 -3.68 5.03 -14.59
N SER A 116 -3.33 5.22 -13.32
CA SER A 116 -2.68 6.45 -12.87
C SER A 116 -1.38 6.70 -13.60
N ASP A 117 -1.05 7.97 -13.84
CA ASP A 117 0.22 8.35 -14.44
C ASP A 117 1.39 8.21 -13.44
N GLY A 118 2.55 8.70 -13.83
CA GLY A 118 3.78 8.55 -13.09
C GLY A 118 4.51 7.24 -13.39
N TYR A 119 5.77 7.17 -12.97
CA TYR A 119 6.64 6.02 -13.18
C TYR A 119 7.45 5.63 -11.93
N ILE A 120 7.40 6.46 -10.87
CA ILE A 120 8.07 6.21 -9.60
C ILE A 120 7.04 5.76 -8.58
N ARG A 121 7.20 4.54 -8.05
CA ARG A 121 6.35 3.99 -6.99
C ARG A 121 6.70 4.56 -5.63
N GLY A 122 5.68 4.85 -4.84
CA GLY A 122 5.80 5.60 -3.58
C GLY A 122 6.08 4.78 -2.33
N PHE A 123 5.93 3.44 -2.37
CA PHE A 123 6.14 2.49 -1.26
C PHE A 123 5.31 2.78 0.00
N GLY A 124 4.11 3.35 -0.14
CA GLY A 124 3.29 3.76 0.99
C GLY A 124 3.81 5.00 1.74
N ILE A 125 4.89 5.60 1.26
CA ILE A 125 5.54 6.77 1.86
C ILE A 125 5.17 8.04 1.09
N LYS A 126 5.42 8.07 -0.21
CA LYS A 126 5.02 9.18 -1.10
C LYS A 126 3.56 9.10 -1.50
N ASP A 127 2.98 7.91 -1.54
CA ASP A 127 1.57 7.68 -1.86
C ASP A 127 0.61 8.38 -0.87
N VAL A 128 1.10 8.78 0.30
CA VAL A 128 0.36 9.63 1.24
C VAL A 128 -0.14 10.92 0.59
N ASN A 129 0.67 11.56 -0.26
CA ASN A 129 0.27 12.79 -0.92
C ASN A 129 -0.88 12.55 -1.90
N ASP A 130 -0.85 11.44 -2.63
CA ASP A 130 -1.93 11.06 -3.55
C ASP A 130 -3.23 10.76 -2.78
N LEU A 131 -3.12 10.06 -1.64
CA LEU A 131 -4.27 9.79 -0.77
C LEU A 131 -4.88 11.08 -0.21
N VAL A 132 -4.07 12.06 0.17
CA VAL A 132 -4.54 13.38 0.62
C VAL A 132 -5.28 14.11 -0.51
N CYS A 133 -4.80 14.04 -1.76
CA CYS A 133 -5.50 14.61 -2.91
C CYS A 133 -6.87 13.96 -3.11
N TRP A 134 -6.99 12.64 -2.96
CA TRP A 134 -8.28 11.95 -3.02
C TRP A 134 -9.19 12.31 -1.85
N ASN A 135 -8.68 12.42 -0.62
CA ASN A 135 -9.44 12.86 0.53
C ASN A 135 -10.01 14.28 0.30
N LYS A 136 -9.16 15.19 -0.19
CA LYS A 136 -9.57 16.56 -0.55
C LYS A 136 -10.64 16.57 -1.64
N TYR A 137 -10.45 15.81 -2.72
CA TYR A 137 -11.42 15.67 -3.81
C TYR A 137 -12.81 15.26 -3.29
N LEU A 138 -12.89 14.28 -2.40
CA LEU A 138 -14.16 13.83 -1.84
C LEU A 138 -14.86 14.94 -1.05
N LEU A 139 -14.13 15.68 -0.23
CA LEU A 139 -14.69 16.77 0.57
C LEU A 139 -15.08 18.00 -0.27
N GLU A 140 -14.36 18.27 -1.36
CA GLU A 140 -14.71 19.35 -2.30
C GLU A 140 -15.93 18.98 -3.15
N THR A 141 -16.10 17.70 -3.48
CA THR A 141 -17.19 17.22 -4.34
C THR A 141 -18.50 17.01 -3.57
N TYR A 142 -18.41 16.40 -2.38
CA TYR A 142 -19.60 15.96 -1.62
C TYR A 142 -19.86 16.78 -0.36
N GLY A 143 -19.00 17.74 -0.05
CA GLY A 143 -19.18 18.65 1.09
C GLY A 143 -18.22 18.33 2.26
N LYS A 144 -18.03 19.37 3.11
CA LYS A 144 -17.05 19.31 4.21
C LYS A 144 -17.37 18.27 5.28
N ASP A 145 -18.65 17.92 5.41
CA ASP A 145 -19.13 16.96 6.43
C ASP A 145 -19.26 15.53 5.86
N HIS A 146 -18.86 15.32 4.61
CA HIS A 146 -18.91 14.02 3.98
C HIS A 146 -17.99 13.02 4.69
N LYS A 147 -18.55 11.90 5.11
CA LYS A 147 -17.85 10.86 5.87
C LYS A 147 -17.04 9.94 4.99
N ILE A 148 -15.88 9.50 5.47
CA ILE A 148 -15.00 8.62 4.73
C ILE A 148 -14.60 7.43 5.61
N LEU A 149 -14.83 6.22 5.11
CA LEU A 149 -14.21 5.00 5.62
C LEU A 149 -13.04 4.65 4.71
N MET A 150 -11.86 4.43 5.27
CA MET A 150 -10.69 4.04 4.49
C MET A 150 -10.35 2.57 4.70
N TYR A 151 -10.33 1.80 3.62
CA TYR A 151 -9.84 0.44 3.59
C TYR A 151 -8.52 0.39 2.81
N GLY A 152 -7.50 -0.19 3.40
CA GLY A 152 -6.23 -0.40 2.72
C GLY A 152 -5.71 -1.81 2.91
N LYS A 153 -5.17 -2.40 1.83
CA LYS A 153 -4.49 -3.70 1.90
C LYS A 153 -2.98 -3.53 1.70
N GLU A 154 -2.18 -4.16 2.55
CA GLU A 154 -0.71 -4.16 2.50
C GLU A 154 -0.13 -2.73 2.39
N GLN A 155 0.46 -2.35 1.23
CA GLN A 155 0.96 -0.99 0.99
C GLN A 155 -0.14 0.06 1.11
N GLY A 156 -1.36 -0.24 0.64
CA GLY A 156 -2.52 0.66 0.79
C GLY A 156 -2.83 0.92 2.26
N ALA A 157 -2.78 -0.11 3.11
CA ALA A 157 -2.93 0.02 4.55
C ALA A 157 -1.83 0.89 5.17
N ASN A 158 -0.57 0.65 4.78
CA ASN A 158 0.55 1.48 5.23
C ASN A 158 0.41 2.94 4.81
N THR A 159 -0.08 3.21 3.57
CA THR A 159 -0.33 4.57 3.07
C THR A 159 -1.33 5.29 3.98
N ILE A 160 -2.46 4.64 4.29
CA ILE A 160 -3.53 5.20 5.15
C ILE A 160 -3.00 5.42 6.57
N LEU A 161 -2.34 4.43 7.18
CA LEU A 161 -1.77 4.53 8.52
C LEU A 161 -0.69 5.62 8.62
N ASN A 162 0.13 5.79 7.59
CA ASN A 162 1.12 6.86 7.54
C ASN A 162 0.45 8.24 7.42
N ALA A 163 -0.64 8.34 6.66
CA ALA A 163 -1.39 9.59 6.51
C ALA A 163 -2.13 9.97 7.79
N SER A 164 -2.81 9.00 8.44
CA SER A 164 -3.56 9.23 9.68
C SER A 164 -2.66 9.77 10.79
N GLY A 165 -1.51 9.14 11.03
CA GLY A 165 -0.58 9.57 12.07
C GLY A 165 0.21 10.85 11.74
N ARG A 166 0.05 11.39 10.53
CA ARG A 166 0.52 12.73 10.14
C ARG A 166 -0.58 13.79 10.29
N HIS A 167 -1.80 13.40 10.69
CA HIS A 167 -2.98 14.27 10.82
C HIS A 167 -3.32 15.07 9.54
N VAL A 168 -3.08 14.47 8.37
CA VAL A 168 -3.33 15.11 7.07
C VAL A 168 -4.66 14.70 6.42
N LEU A 169 -5.38 13.75 7.03
CA LEU A 169 -6.71 13.31 6.60
C LEU A 169 -7.80 14.09 7.31
N LYS A 170 -8.93 14.29 6.64
CA LYS A 170 -10.11 14.98 7.15
C LYS A 170 -11.35 14.10 7.00
N ASN A 171 -12.24 14.14 7.99
CA ASN A 171 -13.53 13.42 8.01
C ASN A 171 -13.41 11.91 7.74
N VAL A 172 -12.31 11.31 8.19
CA VAL A 172 -12.16 9.86 8.18
C VAL A 172 -12.70 9.32 9.49
N GLU A 173 -13.83 8.61 9.43
CA GLU A 173 -14.53 8.05 10.58
C GLU A 173 -13.84 6.80 11.14
N ALA A 174 -13.29 5.98 10.24
CA ALA A 174 -12.59 4.76 10.61
C ALA A 174 -11.60 4.31 9.54
N ILE A 175 -10.64 3.48 9.94
CA ILE A 175 -9.66 2.83 9.09
C ILE A 175 -9.77 1.31 9.24
N ILE A 176 -9.77 0.59 8.12
CA ILE A 176 -9.55 -0.85 8.07
C ILE A 176 -8.18 -1.08 7.44
N SER A 177 -7.26 -1.60 8.23
CA SER A 177 -5.87 -1.87 7.86
C SER A 177 -5.66 -3.36 7.71
N ASP A 178 -5.69 -3.87 6.48
CA ASP A 178 -5.56 -5.29 6.14
C ASP A 178 -4.11 -5.59 5.72
N GLY A 179 -3.44 -6.47 6.46
CA GLY A 179 -2.11 -6.95 6.14
C GLY A 179 -1.00 -5.88 6.14
N ALA A 180 -1.10 -4.85 6.99
CA ALA A 180 -0.07 -3.81 7.05
C ALA A 180 1.26 -4.33 7.61
N TYR A 181 2.37 -3.73 7.16
CA TYR A 181 3.72 -4.08 7.57
C TYR A 181 4.46 -2.91 8.25
N THR A 182 5.55 -3.20 8.97
CA THR A 182 6.29 -2.21 9.76
C THR A 182 7.00 -1.17 8.90
N SER A 183 7.64 -1.59 7.81
CA SER A 183 8.32 -0.68 6.86
C SER A 183 8.51 -1.36 5.50
N PRO A 184 8.66 -0.60 4.40
CA PRO A 184 9.06 -1.17 3.11
C PRO A 184 10.38 -1.94 3.18
N TYR A 185 11.31 -1.51 4.04
CA TYR A 185 12.57 -2.20 4.26
C TYR A 185 12.37 -3.61 4.82
N ASP A 186 11.47 -3.75 5.80
CA ASP A 186 11.22 -5.02 6.48
C ASP A 186 10.50 -6.00 5.54
N ILE A 187 9.46 -5.55 4.83
CA ILE A 187 8.72 -6.43 3.93
C ILE A 187 9.57 -6.84 2.71
N ILE A 188 10.32 -5.94 2.09
CA ILE A 188 11.21 -6.27 0.98
C ILE A 188 12.32 -7.24 1.47
N GLY A 189 12.88 -6.99 2.65
CA GLY A 189 13.86 -7.89 3.26
C GLY A 189 13.29 -9.29 3.50
N TYR A 190 12.08 -9.39 4.03
CA TYR A 190 11.38 -10.66 4.21
C TYR A 190 11.13 -11.38 2.86
N ARG A 191 10.64 -10.66 1.84
CA ARG A 191 10.38 -11.25 0.51
C ARG A 191 11.65 -11.74 -0.17
N LEU A 192 12.79 -11.07 0.01
CA LEU A 192 14.08 -11.56 -0.49
C LEU A 192 14.43 -12.94 0.09
N GLU A 193 14.18 -13.15 1.38
CA GLU A 193 14.43 -14.45 2.04
C GLU A 193 13.36 -15.48 1.65
N ALA A 194 12.10 -15.11 1.63
CA ALA A 194 10.98 -16.01 1.34
C ALA A 194 10.97 -16.48 -0.12
N ASP A 195 11.11 -15.56 -1.09
CA ASP A 195 10.94 -15.87 -2.52
C ASP A 195 12.21 -16.40 -3.16
N TYR A 196 13.36 -15.80 -2.82
CA TYR A 196 14.62 -16.08 -3.49
C TYR A 196 15.57 -16.96 -2.68
N LYS A 197 15.21 -17.28 -1.43
CA LYS A 197 16.03 -18.10 -0.50
C LYS A 197 17.45 -17.54 -0.29
N ILE A 198 17.59 -16.22 -0.39
CA ILE A 198 18.85 -15.50 -0.17
C ILE A 198 18.78 -14.69 1.11
N SER A 199 19.89 -14.60 1.85
CA SER A 199 19.95 -13.71 3.01
C SER A 199 19.62 -12.28 2.59
N LYS A 200 18.73 -11.62 3.34
CA LYS A 200 18.40 -10.22 3.08
C LYS A 200 19.61 -9.30 3.13
N TYR A 201 20.62 -9.62 3.92
CA TYR A 201 21.84 -8.82 4.01
C TYR A 201 22.94 -9.40 3.12
N PRO A 202 23.71 -8.54 2.37
CA PRO A 202 23.63 -7.08 2.34
C PRO A 202 22.62 -6.51 1.34
N ALA A 203 21.90 -7.37 0.58
CA ALA A 203 21.05 -6.98 -0.56
C ALA A 203 20.06 -5.85 -0.23
N ILE A 204 19.26 -6.00 0.85
CA ILE A 204 18.25 -4.99 1.23
C ILE A 204 18.88 -3.62 1.55
N SER A 205 20.09 -3.61 2.15
CA SER A 205 20.77 -2.36 2.45
C SER A 205 21.24 -1.63 1.18
N ILE A 206 21.64 -2.39 0.16
CA ILE A 206 22.04 -1.85 -1.16
C ILE A 206 20.80 -1.33 -1.89
N ILE A 207 19.70 -2.08 -1.88
CA ILE A 207 18.41 -1.69 -2.47
C ILE A 207 17.94 -0.37 -1.85
N ALA A 208 17.85 -0.31 -0.52
CA ALA A 208 17.38 0.87 0.20
C ALA A 208 18.26 2.10 -0.08
N ARG A 209 19.59 1.93 -0.07
CA ARG A 209 20.53 3.02 -0.40
C ARG A 209 20.34 3.51 -1.83
N HIS A 210 20.14 2.58 -2.79
CA HIS A 210 19.96 2.94 -4.19
C HIS A 210 18.66 3.72 -4.39
N ILE A 211 17.55 3.27 -3.83
CA ILE A 211 16.25 3.95 -3.92
C ILE A 211 16.31 5.33 -3.25
N LYS A 212 16.89 5.41 -2.04
CA LYS A 212 17.06 6.70 -1.33
C LYS A 212 17.87 7.69 -2.13
N LYS A 213 18.96 7.24 -2.78
CA LYS A 213 19.78 8.10 -3.64
C LYS A 213 19.05 8.56 -4.90
N ALA A 214 18.26 7.67 -5.52
CA ALA A 214 17.58 7.95 -6.79
C ALA A 214 16.39 8.91 -6.63
N VAL A 215 15.55 8.74 -5.59
CA VAL A 215 14.24 9.41 -5.47
C VAL A 215 13.94 9.96 -4.09
N ARG A 216 14.91 9.91 -3.17
CA ARG A 216 14.79 10.40 -1.78
C ARG A 216 13.69 9.71 -0.95
N ILE A 217 13.32 8.47 -1.30
CA ILE A 217 12.46 7.63 -0.47
C ILE A 217 13.36 6.81 0.47
N ASP A 218 13.11 6.92 1.77
CA ASP A 218 13.78 6.08 2.78
C ASP A 218 12.91 4.86 3.09
N LEU A 219 13.27 3.69 2.54
CA LEU A 219 12.53 2.45 2.80
C LEU A 219 12.49 2.05 4.28
N LYS A 220 13.39 2.62 5.12
CA LYS A 220 13.40 2.42 6.57
C LYS A 220 12.37 3.27 7.31
N GLU A 221 11.66 4.14 6.61
CA GLU A 221 10.53 4.87 7.18
C GLU A 221 9.53 3.87 7.78
N ASN A 222 9.36 3.92 9.10
CA ASN A 222 8.62 2.91 9.82
C ASN A 222 7.23 3.43 10.20
N THR A 223 6.19 2.70 9.78
CA THR A 223 4.79 3.05 10.03
C THR A 223 4.46 3.14 11.52
N THR A 224 5.19 2.41 12.39
CA THR A 224 5.03 2.51 13.86
C THR A 224 5.30 3.92 14.40
N LYS A 225 6.11 4.72 13.69
CA LYS A 225 6.37 6.11 14.03
C LYS A 225 5.12 6.98 13.89
N TYR A 226 4.27 6.64 12.93
CA TYR A 226 3.06 7.40 12.62
C TYR A 226 1.86 6.90 13.41
N VAL A 227 1.60 5.59 13.45
CA VAL A 227 0.42 5.04 14.12
C VAL A 227 0.33 5.40 15.61
N ARG A 228 1.45 5.72 16.27
CA ARG A 228 1.43 6.20 17.65
C ARG A 228 0.76 7.57 17.81
N HIS A 229 0.55 8.30 16.74
CA HIS A 229 -0.14 9.59 16.70
C HIS A 229 -1.51 9.48 16.01
N ASN A 230 -1.91 8.28 15.59
CA ASN A 230 -3.21 8.07 14.99
C ASN A 230 -4.30 8.16 16.04
N ASP A 231 -5.30 9.00 15.79
CA ASP A 231 -6.49 9.22 16.60
C ASP A 231 -7.77 8.69 15.93
N ILE A 232 -7.68 8.21 14.67
CA ILE A 232 -8.82 7.65 13.96
C ILE A 232 -9.02 6.20 14.40
N PRO A 233 -10.26 5.78 14.75
CA PRO A 233 -10.58 4.40 15.07
C PRO A 233 -10.07 3.44 13.99
N THR A 234 -9.34 2.40 14.38
CA THR A 234 -8.65 1.52 13.44
C THR A 234 -8.89 0.05 13.73
N LEU A 235 -9.46 -0.66 12.77
CA LEU A 235 -9.49 -2.11 12.72
C LEU A 235 -8.25 -2.62 12.01
N TYR A 236 -7.39 -3.31 12.74
CA TYR A 236 -6.28 -4.08 12.18
C TYR A 236 -6.77 -5.47 11.84
N PHE A 237 -6.61 -5.85 10.60
CA PHE A 237 -7.02 -7.13 10.06
C PHE A 237 -5.80 -7.87 9.51
N HIS A 238 -5.62 -9.16 9.84
CA HIS A 238 -4.45 -9.91 9.37
C HIS A 238 -4.74 -11.41 9.39
N ALA A 239 -4.40 -12.12 8.32
CA ALA A 239 -4.48 -13.56 8.31
C ALA A 239 -3.27 -14.18 9.04
N LYS A 240 -3.51 -15.26 9.77
CA LYS A 240 -2.46 -15.97 10.52
C LYS A 240 -1.42 -16.61 9.60
N ASP A 241 -1.89 -17.10 8.47
CA ASP A 241 -1.13 -17.81 7.44
C ASP A 241 -0.75 -16.93 6.23
N ASP A 242 -0.86 -15.59 6.38
CA ASP A 242 -0.41 -14.65 5.37
C ASP A 242 1.08 -14.89 5.06
N ASP A 243 1.34 -15.46 3.87
CA ASP A 243 2.68 -15.81 3.40
C ASP A 243 3.39 -14.62 2.74
N PHE A 244 2.65 -13.54 2.42
CA PHE A 244 3.19 -12.33 1.83
C PHE A 244 3.63 -11.32 2.90
N VAL A 245 2.76 -10.97 3.84
CA VAL A 245 3.08 -10.12 4.99
C VAL A 245 2.97 -10.92 6.29
N PRO A 246 4.09 -11.31 6.92
CA PRO A 246 4.01 -12.13 8.12
C PRO A 246 3.21 -11.46 9.25
N LEU A 247 2.31 -12.20 9.88
CA LEU A 247 1.45 -11.73 10.98
C LEU A 247 2.23 -10.94 12.05
N LYS A 248 3.47 -11.33 12.33
CA LYS A 248 4.31 -10.63 13.32
C LYS A 248 4.51 -9.14 13.03
N MET A 249 4.28 -8.68 11.79
CA MET A 249 4.43 -7.27 11.42
C MET A 249 3.27 -6.39 11.88
N VAL A 250 2.08 -6.94 12.12
CA VAL A 250 0.94 -6.16 12.62
C VAL A 250 1.06 -5.80 14.10
N TYR A 251 1.66 -6.68 14.92
CA TYR A 251 1.74 -6.46 16.37
C TYR A 251 2.44 -5.15 16.78
N PRO A 252 3.59 -4.76 16.20
CA PRO A 252 4.20 -3.47 16.50
C PRO A 252 3.31 -2.28 16.12
N LEU A 253 2.55 -2.38 15.02
CA LEU A 253 1.61 -1.34 14.58
C LEU A 253 0.46 -1.23 15.57
N TYR A 254 -0.21 -2.33 15.87
CA TYR A 254 -1.29 -2.39 16.84
C TYR A 254 -0.86 -1.87 18.22
N ASN A 255 0.26 -2.38 18.74
CA ASN A 255 0.72 -2.01 20.09
C ASN A 255 1.12 -0.54 20.20
N LYS A 256 1.63 0.07 19.13
CA LYS A 256 2.05 1.49 19.12
C LYS A 256 0.89 2.45 18.85
N ASN A 257 -0.16 2.02 18.20
CA ASN A 257 -1.35 2.85 18.00
C ASN A 257 -1.98 3.18 19.38
N ARG A 258 -2.20 4.47 19.64
CA ARG A 258 -2.77 4.97 20.90
C ARG A 258 -4.26 5.28 20.81
N GLY A 259 -4.80 5.41 19.59
CA GLY A 259 -6.22 5.61 19.36
C GLY A 259 -7.03 4.35 19.60
N GLU A 260 -8.34 4.47 19.44
CA GLU A 260 -9.26 3.33 19.47
C GLU A 260 -8.85 2.31 18.41
N LYS A 261 -8.75 1.03 18.82
CA LYS A 261 -8.23 0.00 17.92
C LYS A 261 -8.72 -1.38 18.29
N VAL A 262 -8.92 -2.20 17.27
CA VAL A 262 -9.20 -3.63 17.38
C VAL A 262 -8.23 -4.39 16.50
N LEU A 263 -7.75 -5.55 16.92
CA LEU A 263 -6.99 -6.48 16.09
C LEU A 263 -7.82 -7.74 15.88
N PHE A 264 -8.10 -8.01 14.63
CA PHE A 264 -8.78 -9.22 14.21
C PHE A 264 -7.80 -10.12 13.43
N VAL A 265 -7.47 -11.28 13.99
CA VAL A 265 -6.58 -12.25 13.36
C VAL A 265 -7.40 -13.40 12.81
N LEU A 266 -7.45 -13.51 11.49
CA LEU A 266 -8.10 -14.62 10.81
C LEU A 266 -7.24 -15.88 10.86
N LYS A 267 -7.90 -17.02 10.87
CA LYS A 267 -7.23 -18.32 10.80
C LYS A 267 -6.57 -18.56 9.44
N ASP A 268 -7.21 -18.11 8.37
CA ASP A 268 -6.82 -18.31 6.96
C ASP A 268 -7.27 -17.10 6.13
N GLU A 269 -6.47 -16.66 5.14
CA GLU A 269 -6.87 -15.60 4.19
C GLU A 269 -8.11 -15.97 3.37
N LYS A 270 -8.36 -17.24 3.13
CA LYS A 270 -9.55 -17.73 2.39
C LYS A 270 -10.87 -17.32 3.04
N TYR A 271 -10.91 -17.14 4.38
CA TYR A 271 -12.10 -16.66 5.06
C TYR A 271 -12.53 -15.25 4.63
N LEU A 272 -11.64 -14.43 4.12
CA LEU A 272 -12.01 -13.14 3.50
C LEU A 272 -12.84 -13.32 2.24
N TYR A 273 -12.56 -14.37 1.47
CA TYR A 273 -13.27 -14.69 0.23
C TYR A 273 -14.56 -15.49 0.48
N GLU A 274 -14.70 -16.13 1.63
CA GLU A 274 -15.92 -16.84 2.05
C GLU A 274 -16.93 -15.92 2.73
N LEU A 275 -16.50 -14.74 3.20
CA LEU A 275 -17.37 -13.70 3.76
C LEU A 275 -17.89 -12.73 2.68
N VAL A 276 -17.50 -12.91 1.41
CA VAL A 276 -17.88 -12.16 0.23
C VAL A 276 -18.60 -13.07 -0.76
#